data_ed680ad90fa8d278a82719c79c0a207e
#
_entry.id   ed680ad90fa8d278a82719c79c0a207e
#
_cell.length_a   1.000
_cell.length_b   1.000
_cell.length_c   1.000
_cell.angle_alpha   90.00
_cell.angle_beta   90.00
_cell.angle_gamma   90.00
#
_symmetry.space_group_name_H-M   'P 1'
#
loop_
_entity.id
_entity.type
_entity.pdbx_description
1 polymer ?
#
loop_
_entity_poly.entity_id
_entity_poly.type
_entity_poly.pdbx_seq_one_letter_code
_entity_poly.pdbx_strand_id
1 'polypeptide(L)'
;MRLAQDQEALTFDDVLLVPARSEVMPKDVTLSTKLTREIDLNIPLVSAAMDTVTEARLAIAMALAGGIGMVHKNMAAYDQAAHVRMVKRYESGVIHDPITVSPHTSIAEVLALTRSNHISGVPVVDGSELVGIVTGRDLRFETRLDEKVSSIMTPKDRLVTVREGASREEVVAKLHQHRIEKVLVVNDNFELRGLITVKDIQKATDFPDACRDSQERLRVGAAVGVGQGTEERVELLVEAGVDVITVDTAHGHSVGVLNRVAWIKKHFPQVQVIGGNIATGEAGLALVEAGADAVKVGIGPGSICTTRIVAGVGVPQVTAVDNVVTALARTGVPVIADGGLRYSGDIAKVIAAGAHSVMIGGLFAGTDESPGEVEIYQGRSYKSYRGMGSLGAMAGQQGSSDRYFQEETKKDKLVPEGIEGRVPYKGPLINVITQLIGGIRSSMGYTGCGTLHEMRTKPLFVRVTNAGMRESHVHDVQITKEAPNYRRD
;
A
#
# COMPACT_ATOMS: atom_id res chain seq x y z
N MET A 1 34.13 20.34 -16.91
CA MET A 1 33.26 20.21 -15.75
C MET A 1 31.96 20.97 -16.06
N ARG A 2 30.82 20.30 -16.08
CA ARG A 2 29.50 20.93 -16.31
C ARG A 2 28.78 21.05 -14.97
N LEU A 3 29.09 22.12 -14.22
CA LEU A 3 28.20 22.50 -13.11
C LEU A 3 27.02 23.23 -13.74
N ALA A 4 25.80 22.83 -13.40
CA ALA A 4 24.64 23.64 -13.68
C ALA A 4 24.84 24.98 -12.95
N GLN A 5 25.07 26.04 -13.71
CA GLN A 5 25.26 27.37 -13.13
C GLN A 5 23.94 27.77 -12.46
N ASP A 6 24.04 28.20 -11.20
CA ASP A 6 22.95 28.75 -10.38
C ASP A 6 21.85 27.80 -9.92
N GLN A 7 22.02 26.48 -10.01
CA GLN A 7 21.03 25.51 -9.49
C GLN A 7 21.45 24.94 -8.13
N GLU A 8 20.95 25.55 -7.06
CA GLU A 8 20.93 24.92 -5.75
C GLU A 8 19.84 23.88 -5.67
N ALA A 9 20.18 22.65 -5.28
CA ALA A 9 19.21 21.58 -5.11
C ALA A 9 18.75 21.54 -3.65
N LEU A 10 17.45 21.57 -3.44
CA LEU A 10 16.79 21.75 -2.14
C LEU A 10 16.16 20.46 -1.62
N THR A 11 16.28 20.23 -0.32
CA THR A 11 15.55 19.18 0.41
C THR A 11 14.55 19.80 1.40
N PHE A 12 13.91 18.97 2.24
CA PHE A 12 12.85 19.41 3.15
C PHE A 12 13.30 20.47 4.16
N ASP A 13 14.54 20.40 4.64
CA ASP A 13 15.08 21.33 5.63
C ASP A 13 15.49 22.68 5.02
N ASP A 14 15.54 22.77 3.69
CA ASP A 14 15.94 24.00 3.00
C ASP A 14 14.76 24.93 2.70
N VAL A 15 13.51 24.47 2.92
CA VAL A 15 12.30 25.21 2.56
C VAL A 15 11.22 25.15 3.62
N LEU A 16 10.39 26.19 3.68
CA LEU A 16 9.11 26.21 4.39
C LEU A 16 8.01 26.73 3.46
N LEU A 17 6.77 26.33 3.75
CA LEU A 17 5.58 26.89 3.08
C LEU A 17 5.21 28.22 3.72
N VAL A 18 4.90 29.19 2.89
CA VAL A 18 4.47 30.52 3.36
C VAL A 18 2.99 30.45 3.74
N PRO A 19 2.59 30.87 4.95
CA PRO A 19 1.18 30.96 5.32
C PRO A 19 0.42 31.94 4.39
N ALA A 20 -0.82 31.59 4.06
CA ALA A 20 -1.68 32.39 3.21
C ALA A 20 -3.03 32.68 3.90
N ARG A 21 -3.79 33.64 3.34
CA ARG A 21 -5.18 33.84 3.76
C ARG A 21 -5.96 32.55 3.59
N SER A 22 -6.63 32.11 4.64
CA SER A 22 -7.37 30.86 4.65
C SER A 22 -8.82 31.08 5.10
N GLU A 23 -9.74 30.47 4.39
CA GLU A 23 -11.15 30.29 4.77
C GLU A 23 -11.47 28.81 4.98
N VAL A 24 -10.42 27.95 5.01
CA VAL A 24 -10.50 26.49 5.06
C VAL A 24 -10.15 26.03 6.48
N MET A 25 -11.02 25.21 7.07
CA MET A 25 -10.71 24.55 8.35
C MET A 25 -10.06 23.18 8.09
N PRO A 26 -9.06 22.78 8.89
CA PRO A 26 -8.37 21.49 8.71
C PRO A 26 -9.29 20.26 8.64
N LYS A 27 -10.44 20.29 9.31
CA LYS A 27 -11.43 19.21 9.31
C LYS A 27 -12.20 19.07 8.00
N ASP A 28 -12.29 20.15 7.19
CA ASP A 28 -13.13 20.25 6.01
C ASP A 28 -12.35 20.01 4.69
N VAL A 29 -11.02 19.77 4.78
CA VAL A 29 -10.18 19.53 3.60
C VAL A 29 -10.33 18.12 3.06
N THR A 30 -10.21 17.99 1.74
CA THR A 30 -10.23 16.70 1.03
C THR A 30 -8.82 16.24 0.70
N LEU A 31 -8.50 14.99 1.10
CA LEU A 31 -7.19 14.39 0.91
C LEU A 31 -7.14 13.39 -0.26
N SER A 32 -8.20 13.31 -1.04
CA SER A 32 -8.26 12.46 -2.23
C SER A 32 -7.24 12.91 -3.27
N THR A 33 -6.55 11.94 -3.87
CA THR A 33 -5.49 12.16 -4.85
C THR A 33 -5.35 10.99 -5.81
N LYS A 34 -4.57 11.16 -6.88
CA LYS A 34 -4.21 10.10 -7.81
C LYS A 34 -2.97 9.34 -7.35
N LEU A 35 -3.01 8.00 -7.42
CA LEU A 35 -1.83 7.15 -7.38
C LEU A 35 -1.27 6.92 -8.79
N THR A 36 -2.16 6.54 -9.70
CA THR A 36 -1.90 6.35 -11.13
C THR A 36 -2.96 7.08 -11.94
N ARG A 37 -2.92 6.96 -13.27
CA ARG A 37 -3.96 7.57 -14.13
C ARG A 37 -5.38 7.11 -13.74
N GLU A 38 -5.55 5.86 -13.30
CA GLU A 38 -6.87 5.24 -13.05
C GLU A 38 -7.13 4.90 -11.58
N ILE A 39 -6.11 4.91 -10.73
CA ILE A 39 -6.26 4.60 -9.32
C ILE A 39 -6.26 5.87 -8.49
N ASP A 40 -7.35 6.10 -7.77
CA ASP A 40 -7.47 7.13 -6.76
C ASP A 40 -7.16 6.58 -5.37
N LEU A 41 -6.60 7.42 -4.51
CA LEU A 41 -6.42 7.20 -3.07
C LEU A 41 -7.25 8.21 -2.29
N ASN A 42 -7.76 7.82 -1.12
CA ASN A 42 -8.48 8.71 -0.21
C ASN A 42 -7.54 9.49 0.73
N ILE A 43 -6.30 9.00 0.91
CA ILE A 43 -5.20 9.72 1.55
C ILE A 43 -3.92 9.59 0.72
N PRO A 44 -3.02 10.57 0.69
CA PRO A 44 -1.86 10.57 -0.21
C PRO A 44 -0.69 9.67 0.27
N LEU A 45 -0.98 8.57 0.95
CA LEU A 45 0.04 7.73 1.60
C LEU A 45 0.15 6.36 0.93
N VAL A 46 1.39 5.97 0.63
CA VAL A 46 1.77 4.66 0.07
C VAL A 46 2.83 4.04 0.97
N SER A 47 2.73 2.76 1.33
CA SER A 47 3.81 2.10 2.07
C SER A 47 4.84 1.48 1.14
N ALA A 48 6.12 1.58 1.52
CA ALA A 48 7.25 1.20 0.67
C ALA A 48 7.39 -0.32 0.52
N ALA A 49 7.80 -0.74 -0.66
CA ALA A 49 8.04 -2.15 -1.00
C ALA A 49 9.37 -2.66 -0.42
N MET A 50 9.44 -2.75 0.91
CA MET A 50 10.62 -3.17 1.65
C MET A 50 10.28 -4.33 2.58
N ASP A 51 11.21 -5.27 2.73
CA ASP A 51 11.01 -6.52 3.50
C ASP A 51 10.88 -6.31 5.02
N THR A 52 11.13 -5.11 5.52
CA THR A 52 10.87 -4.67 6.89
C THR A 52 9.71 -3.67 7.00
N VAL A 53 8.92 -3.48 5.92
CA VAL A 53 7.81 -2.51 5.90
C VAL A 53 6.50 -3.15 5.46
N THR A 54 6.41 -3.66 4.22
CA THR A 54 5.10 -3.98 3.63
C THR A 54 4.96 -5.45 3.22
N GLU A 55 4.21 -6.17 4.01
CA GLU A 55 3.56 -7.43 3.66
C GLU A 55 2.04 -7.29 3.76
N ALA A 56 1.29 -8.39 3.67
CA ALA A 56 -0.18 -8.36 3.64
C ALA A 56 -0.81 -7.60 4.82
N ARG A 57 -0.32 -7.79 6.06
CA ARG A 57 -0.88 -7.12 7.24
C ARG A 57 -0.83 -5.59 7.12
N LEU A 58 0.31 -5.04 6.77
CA LEU A 58 0.47 -3.60 6.61
C LEU A 58 -0.27 -3.10 5.36
N ALA A 59 -0.26 -3.85 4.26
CA ALA A 59 -1.01 -3.48 3.05
C ALA A 59 -2.52 -3.40 3.31
N ILE A 60 -3.08 -4.32 4.10
CA ILE A 60 -4.48 -4.29 4.55
C ILE A 60 -4.74 -3.02 5.37
N ALA A 61 -3.94 -2.76 6.40
CA ALA A 61 -4.13 -1.59 7.26
C ALA A 61 -4.01 -0.26 6.49
N MET A 62 -3.08 -0.18 5.52
CA MET A 62 -2.94 0.97 4.62
C MET A 62 -4.19 1.18 3.75
N ALA A 63 -4.70 0.11 3.14
CA ALA A 63 -5.89 0.19 2.29
C ALA A 63 -7.15 0.56 3.10
N LEU A 64 -7.33 0.01 4.31
CA LEU A 64 -8.42 0.38 5.22
C LEU A 64 -8.36 1.86 5.62
N ALA A 65 -7.17 2.43 5.78
CA ALA A 65 -6.99 3.84 6.09
C ALA A 65 -7.16 4.77 4.86
N GLY A 66 -7.36 4.22 3.66
CA GLY A 66 -7.57 5.00 2.43
C GLY A 66 -6.31 5.21 1.57
N GLY A 67 -5.16 4.65 1.97
CA GLY A 67 -3.93 4.60 1.19
C GLY A 67 -3.76 3.27 0.44
N ILE A 68 -2.51 2.90 0.13
CA ILE A 68 -2.20 1.62 -0.51
C ILE A 68 -0.85 1.07 -0.05
N GLY A 69 -0.74 -0.25 0.09
CA GLY A 69 0.51 -0.94 0.41
C GLY A 69 1.15 -1.56 -0.84
N MET A 70 2.49 -1.43 -0.95
CA MET A 70 3.27 -2.08 -2.00
C MET A 70 4.01 -3.29 -1.41
N VAL A 71 3.55 -4.51 -1.72
CA VAL A 71 4.19 -5.75 -1.24
C VAL A 71 5.57 -5.91 -1.88
N HIS A 72 6.59 -6.16 -1.05
CA HIS A 72 7.96 -6.29 -1.51
C HIS A 72 8.22 -7.59 -2.29
N LYS A 73 9.28 -7.59 -3.12
CA LYS A 73 9.68 -8.75 -3.95
C LYS A 73 10.74 -9.66 -3.31
N ASN A 74 11.22 -9.35 -2.11
CA ASN A 74 12.30 -10.07 -1.42
C ASN A 74 11.80 -11.40 -0.82
N MET A 75 11.05 -12.15 -1.61
CA MET A 75 10.46 -13.46 -1.33
C MET A 75 10.18 -14.21 -2.64
N ALA A 76 9.83 -15.49 -2.57
CA ALA A 76 9.44 -16.23 -3.77
C ALA A 76 8.21 -15.58 -4.46
N ALA A 77 8.11 -15.71 -5.78
CA ALA A 77 7.02 -15.12 -6.56
C ALA A 77 5.63 -15.61 -6.08
N TYR A 78 5.54 -16.90 -5.74
CA TYR A 78 4.32 -17.51 -5.22
C TYR A 78 3.91 -16.92 -3.86
N ASP A 79 4.88 -16.68 -2.96
CA ASP A 79 4.62 -16.09 -1.64
C ASP A 79 4.14 -14.64 -1.77
N GLN A 80 4.77 -13.85 -2.65
CA GLN A 80 4.33 -12.49 -2.93
C GLN A 80 2.89 -12.46 -3.47
N ALA A 81 2.56 -13.36 -4.41
CA ALA A 81 1.20 -13.52 -4.91
C ALA A 81 0.23 -13.98 -3.82
N ALA A 82 0.68 -14.81 -2.86
CA ALA A 82 -0.13 -15.18 -1.70
C ALA A 82 -0.45 -13.99 -0.80
N HIS A 83 0.51 -13.09 -0.55
CA HIS A 83 0.25 -11.83 0.16
C HIS A 83 -0.76 -10.95 -0.57
N VAL A 84 -0.66 -10.82 -1.89
CA VAL A 84 -1.65 -10.09 -2.71
C VAL A 84 -3.04 -10.73 -2.57
N ARG A 85 -3.16 -12.05 -2.73
CA ARG A 85 -4.43 -12.77 -2.53
C ARG A 85 -5.00 -12.57 -1.14
N MET A 86 -4.16 -12.52 -0.10
CA MET A 86 -4.59 -12.27 1.27
C MET A 86 -5.22 -10.88 1.41
N VAL A 87 -4.65 -9.83 0.81
CA VAL A 87 -5.24 -8.49 0.79
C VAL A 87 -6.56 -8.48 0.02
N LYS A 88 -6.60 -9.07 -1.17
CA LYS A 88 -7.80 -9.12 -2.02
C LYS A 88 -8.96 -9.92 -1.39
N ARG A 89 -8.64 -10.91 -0.58
CA ARG A 89 -9.62 -11.71 0.18
C ARG A 89 -9.99 -11.09 1.52
N TYR A 90 -9.28 -10.04 1.95
CA TYR A 90 -9.61 -9.36 3.19
C TYR A 90 -10.92 -8.61 3.01
N GLU A 91 -11.99 -9.31 3.37
CA GLU A 91 -13.37 -8.89 3.60
C GLU A 91 -13.85 -7.72 2.70
N SER A 92 -14.06 -8.03 1.44
CA SER A 92 -14.96 -7.25 0.59
C SER A 92 -16.39 -7.46 1.06
N GLY A 93 -17.24 -6.44 1.03
CA GLY A 93 -18.66 -6.54 1.46
C GLY A 93 -19.45 -7.68 0.82
N VAL A 94 -18.94 -8.22 -0.31
CA VAL A 94 -19.40 -9.47 -0.94
C VAL A 94 -18.18 -10.36 -1.15
N ILE A 95 -18.18 -11.55 -0.55
CA ILE A 95 -17.19 -12.59 -0.87
C ILE A 95 -17.59 -13.18 -2.22
N HIS A 96 -16.97 -12.70 -3.29
CA HIS A 96 -17.09 -13.33 -4.61
C HIS A 96 -16.32 -14.66 -4.59
N ASP A 97 -16.87 -15.72 -5.18
CA ASP A 97 -16.31 -17.07 -5.19
C ASP A 97 -16.03 -17.62 -3.78
N PRO A 98 -17.04 -17.72 -2.89
CA PRO A 98 -16.86 -18.29 -1.57
C PRO A 98 -16.45 -19.77 -1.67
N ILE A 99 -15.66 -20.23 -0.69
CA ILE A 99 -15.33 -21.66 -0.59
C ILE A 99 -16.64 -22.45 -0.45
N THR A 100 -16.84 -23.43 -1.34
CA THR A 100 -18.04 -24.26 -1.38
C THR A 100 -17.70 -25.73 -1.14
N VAL A 101 -18.69 -26.52 -0.82
CA VAL A 101 -18.60 -27.98 -0.72
C VAL A 101 -19.76 -28.64 -1.46
N SER A 102 -19.58 -29.91 -1.86
CA SER A 102 -20.65 -30.75 -2.43
C SER A 102 -21.58 -31.22 -1.31
N PRO A 103 -22.89 -31.49 -1.58
CA PRO A 103 -23.81 -32.10 -0.61
C PRO A 103 -23.33 -33.47 -0.14
N HIS A 104 -22.42 -34.12 -0.85
CA HIS A 104 -21.85 -35.42 -0.53
C HIS A 104 -20.57 -35.36 0.32
N THR A 105 -20.01 -34.18 0.54
CA THR A 105 -18.84 -33.99 1.41
C THR A 105 -19.13 -34.39 2.84
N SER A 106 -18.20 -35.06 3.52
CA SER A 106 -18.37 -35.48 4.90
C SER A 106 -18.34 -34.29 5.86
N ILE A 107 -19.01 -34.41 7.00
CA ILE A 107 -18.99 -33.38 8.04
C ILE A 107 -17.57 -33.17 8.59
N ALA A 108 -16.74 -34.22 8.68
CA ALA A 108 -15.33 -34.13 9.06
C ALA A 108 -14.51 -33.23 8.12
N GLU A 109 -14.68 -33.41 6.80
CA GLU A 109 -13.99 -32.57 5.80
C GLU A 109 -14.44 -31.12 5.89
N VAL A 110 -15.74 -30.85 6.07
CA VAL A 110 -16.25 -29.49 6.24
C VAL A 110 -15.69 -28.84 7.53
N LEU A 111 -15.60 -29.59 8.63
CA LEU A 111 -14.97 -29.10 9.87
C LEU A 111 -13.48 -28.77 9.67
N ALA A 112 -12.73 -29.62 8.96
CA ALA A 112 -11.33 -29.36 8.64
C ALA A 112 -11.20 -28.10 7.75
N LEU A 113 -12.04 -27.98 6.72
CA LEU A 113 -12.09 -26.83 5.82
C LEU A 113 -12.39 -25.52 6.58
N THR A 114 -13.38 -25.52 7.46
CA THR A 114 -13.76 -24.32 8.24
C THR A 114 -12.66 -23.88 9.20
N ARG A 115 -11.94 -24.84 9.81
CA ARG A 115 -10.81 -24.55 10.72
C ARG A 115 -9.61 -24.02 9.96
N SER A 116 -9.21 -24.68 8.87
CA SER A 116 -8.02 -24.28 8.09
C SER A 116 -8.18 -22.91 7.41
N ASN A 117 -9.41 -22.55 7.02
CA ASN A 117 -9.70 -21.27 6.36
C ASN A 117 -10.30 -20.20 7.29
N HIS A 118 -10.47 -20.50 8.60
CA HIS A 118 -11.06 -19.59 9.59
C HIS A 118 -12.45 -19.05 9.19
N ILE A 119 -13.26 -19.86 8.53
CA ILE A 119 -14.61 -19.51 8.07
C ILE A 119 -15.69 -20.18 8.93
N SER A 120 -16.83 -19.51 9.11
CA SER A 120 -17.92 -19.95 9.97
C SER A 120 -19.20 -20.32 9.20
N GLY A 121 -19.11 -20.46 7.88
CA GLY A 121 -20.23 -20.92 7.04
C GLY A 121 -19.75 -21.19 5.63
N VAL A 122 -20.24 -22.30 5.07
CA VAL A 122 -19.82 -22.81 3.77
C VAL A 122 -21.08 -23.08 2.94
N PRO A 123 -21.25 -22.41 1.79
CA PRO A 123 -22.32 -22.74 0.86
C PRO A 123 -22.13 -24.17 0.31
N VAL A 124 -23.24 -24.87 0.12
CA VAL A 124 -23.27 -26.21 -0.46
C VAL A 124 -23.82 -26.09 -1.86
N VAL A 125 -23.05 -26.58 -2.85
CA VAL A 125 -23.40 -26.53 -4.27
C VAL A 125 -23.39 -27.91 -4.90
N ASP A 126 -24.32 -28.16 -5.79
CA ASP A 126 -24.37 -29.36 -6.62
C ASP A 126 -24.20 -28.94 -8.08
N GLY A 127 -22.99 -29.20 -8.64
CA GLY A 127 -22.58 -28.57 -9.90
C GLY A 127 -22.47 -27.06 -9.77
N SER A 128 -23.29 -26.31 -10.50
CA SER A 128 -23.39 -24.84 -10.41
C SER A 128 -24.52 -24.35 -9.49
N GLU A 129 -25.43 -25.24 -9.08
CA GLU A 129 -26.63 -24.88 -8.35
C GLU A 129 -26.37 -24.79 -6.84
N LEU A 130 -26.84 -23.70 -6.22
CA LEU A 130 -26.82 -23.55 -4.76
C LEU A 130 -27.93 -24.43 -4.13
N VAL A 131 -27.56 -25.44 -3.33
CA VAL A 131 -28.51 -26.40 -2.70
C VAL A 131 -28.62 -26.23 -1.19
N GLY A 132 -27.69 -25.50 -0.55
CA GLY A 132 -27.75 -25.31 0.90
C GLY A 132 -26.63 -24.43 1.45
N ILE A 133 -26.64 -24.26 2.77
CA ILE A 133 -25.53 -23.68 3.54
C ILE A 133 -25.34 -24.47 4.83
N VAL A 134 -24.07 -24.70 5.22
CA VAL A 134 -23.73 -25.21 6.54
C VAL A 134 -22.98 -24.15 7.32
N THR A 135 -23.35 -23.93 8.57
CA THR A 135 -22.78 -22.87 9.41
C THR A 135 -22.14 -23.45 10.67
N GLY A 136 -21.36 -22.62 11.39
CA GLY A 136 -20.79 -23.03 12.68
C GLY A 136 -21.83 -23.43 13.73
N ARG A 137 -23.08 -22.99 13.58
CA ARG A 137 -24.22 -23.43 14.44
C ARG A 137 -24.53 -24.89 14.18
N ASP A 138 -24.56 -25.30 12.92
CA ASP A 138 -24.91 -26.68 12.51
C ASP A 138 -23.79 -27.67 12.87
N LEU A 139 -22.51 -27.18 12.85
CA LEU A 139 -21.31 -27.99 13.12
C LEU A 139 -20.95 -28.08 14.61
N ARG A 140 -21.41 -27.16 15.46
CA ARG A 140 -20.88 -26.96 16.84
C ARG A 140 -20.94 -28.16 17.74
N PHE A 141 -22.02 -28.93 17.65
CA PHE A 141 -22.27 -30.08 18.50
C PHE A 141 -22.50 -31.37 17.69
N GLU A 142 -22.15 -31.35 16.40
CA GLU A 142 -22.32 -32.51 15.54
C GLU A 142 -21.25 -33.57 15.83
N THR A 143 -21.71 -34.81 16.05
CA THR A 143 -20.84 -35.95 16.38
C THR A 143 -20.77 -36.99 15.27
N ARG A 144 -21.68 -36.96 14.29
CA ARG A 144 -21.76 -37.90 13.18
C ARG A 144 -20.85 -37.47 12.03
N LEU A 145 -19.53 -37.48 12.28
CA LEU A 145 -18.52 -36.88 11.39
C LEU A 145 -18.41 -37.56 10.01
N ASP A 146 -18.79 -38.82 9.92
CA ASP A 146 -18.76 -39.61 8.66
C ASP A 146 -20.01 -39.39 7.79
N GLU A 147 -21.06 -38.76 8.32
CA GLU A 147 -22.23 -38.42 7.52
C GLU A 147 -21.96 -37.29 6.53
N LYS A 148 -22.82 -37.22 5.50
CA LYS A 148 -22.78 -36.19 4.47
C LYS A 148 -23.31 -34.87 5.02
N VAL A 149 -22.73 -33.74 4.56
CA VAL A 149 -23.15 -32.39 4.97
C VAL A 149 -24.62 -32.10 4.64
N SER A 150 -25.18 -32.77 3.63
CA SER A 150 -26.61 -32.67 3.27
C SER A 150 -27.57 -33.06 4.41
N SER A 151 -27.11 -33.85 5.39
CA SER A 151 -27.95 -34.26 6.55
C SER A 151 -28.14 -33.14 7.58
N ILE A 152 -27.22 -32.13 7.62
CA ILE A 152 -27.24 -31.08 8.62
C ILE A 152 -27.34 -29.65 8.03
N MET A 153 -27.16 -29.48 6.72
CA MET A 153 -27.21 -28.17 6.08
C MET A 153 -28.63 -27.55 6.16
N THR A 154 -28.70 -26.23 6.11
CA THR A 154 -29.94 -25.52 5.80
C THR A 154 -30.24 -25.72 4.29
N PRO A 155 -31.32 -26.40 3.91
CA PRO A 155 -31.61 -26.72 2.52
C PRO A 155 -32.13 -25.51 1.72
N LYS A 156 -32.14 -25.63 0.39
CA LYS A 156 -32.47 -24.60 -0.59
C LYS A 156 -33.77 -23.82 -0.30
N ASP A 157 -34.83 -24.51 0.08
CA ASP A 157 -36.15 -23.93 0.37
C ASP A 157 -36.17 -23.01 1.60
N ARG A 158 -35.17 -23.12 2.48
CA ARG A 158 -35.01 -22.29 3.69
C ARG A 158 -33.85 -21.29 3.59
N LEU A 159 -33.18 -21.23 2.45
CA LEU A 159 -32.08 -20.25 2.24
C LEU A 159 -32.62 -18.82 2.17
N VAL A 160 -31.92 -17.92 2.81
CA VAL A 160 -32.10 -16.46 2.63
C VAL A 160 -31.08 -15.99 1.64
N THR A 161 -31.58 -15.49 0.50
CA THR A 161 -30.71 -15.03 -0.60
C THR A 161 -31.07 -13.62 -1.02
N VAL A 162 -30.11 -12.93 -1.67
CA VAL A 162 -30.31 -11.71 -2.41
C VAL A 162 -29.86 -11.88 -3.87
N ARG A 163 -30.35 -11.05 -4.76
CA ARG A 163 -29.88 -11.03 -6.15
C ARG A 163 -28.55 -10.31 -6.26
N GLU A 164 -27.79 -10.66 -7.29
CA GLU A 164 -26.62 -9.91 -7.70
C GLU A 164 -27.00 -8.42 -7.93
N GLY A 165 -26.22 -7.48 -7.34
CA GLY A 165 -26.54 -6.05 -7.39
C GLY A 165 -27.57 -5.58 -6.34
N ALA A 166 -28.01 -6.41 -5.39
CA ALA A 166 -28.87 -6.00 -4.29
C ALA A 166 -28.24 -4.84 -3.49
N SER A 167 -29.07 -3.86 -3.08
CA SER A 167 -28.59 -2.73 -2.29
C SER A 167 -28.18 -3.17 -0.88
N ARG A 168 -27.29 -2.39 -0.27
CA ARG A 168 -26.86 -2.62 1.12
C ARG A 168 -28.04 -2.67 2.09
N GLU A 169 -29.02 -1.76 1.89
CA GLU A 169 -30.21 -1.64 2.71
C GLU A 169 -31.06 -2.93 2.64
N GLU A 170 -31.20 -3.50 1.43
CA GLU A 170 -31.90 -4.77 1.24
C GLU A 170 -31.19 -5.92 1.97
N VAL A 171 -29.85 -6.01 1.85
CA VAL A 171 -29.05 -7.03 2.53
C VAL A 171 -29.20 -6.91 4.04
N VAL A 172 -29.05 -5.69 4.60
CA VAL A 172 -29.19 -5.43 6.05
C VAL A 172 -30.59 -5.80 6.53
N ALA A 173 -31.64 -5.45 5.78
CA ALA A 173 -33.01 -5.77 6.12
C ALA A 173 -33.21 -7.28 6.22
N LYS A 174 -32.69 -8.09 5.28
CA LYS A 174 -32.79 -9.55 5.30
C LYS A 174 -32.00 -10.18 6.44
N LEU A 175 -30.78 -9.72 6.70
CA LEU A 175 -29.97 -10.20 7.83
C LEU A 175 -30.70 -9.96 9.16
N HIS A 176 -31.29 -8.78 9.35
CA HIS A 176 -32.03 -8.42 10.54
C HIS A 176 -33.34 -9.18 10.66
N GLN A 177 -34.15 -9.23 9.59
CA GLN A 177 -35.45 -9.91 9.56
C GLN A 177 -35.34 -11.41 9.91
N HIS A 178 -34.32 -12.07 9.34
CA HIS A 178 -34.11 -13.50 9.54
C HIS A 178 -33.19 -13.85 10.70
N ARG A 179 -32.61 -12.84 11.37
CA ARG A 179 -31.62 -12.98 12.47
C ARG A 179 -30.45 -13.90 12.11
N ILE A 180 -29.92 -13.72 10.91
CA ILE A 180 -28.81 -14.48 10.36
C ILE A 180 -27.57 -13.59 10.23
N GLU A 181 -26.38 -14.20 10.23
CA GLU A 181 -25.12 -13.51 10.10
C GLU A 181 -24.61 -13.48 8.65
N LYS A 182 -25.23 -14.23 7.75
CA LYS A 182 -24.80 -14.43 6.37
C LYS A 182 -25.98 -14.50 5.43
N VAL A 183 -25.84 -13.87 4.26
CA VAL A 183 -26.79 -13.92 3.15
C VAL A 183 -26.04 -14.35 1.89
N LEU A 184 -26.63 -15.26 1.13
CA LEU A 184 -26.07 -15.76 -0.12
C LEU A 184 -26.52 -14.87 -1.28
N VAL A 185 -25.59 -14.55 -2.17
CA VAL A 185 -25.85 -13.79 -3.40
C VAL A 185 -26.00 -14.78 -4.55
N VAL A 186 -27.10 -14.71 -5.28
CA VAL A 186 -27.41 -15.60 -6.40
C VAL A 186 -27.79 -14.82 -7.65
N ASN A 187 -27.55 -15.43 -8.82
CA ASN A 187 -28.06 -14.93 -10.09
C ASN A 187 -29.51 -15.42 -10.36
N ASP A 188 -30.05 -15.11 -11.55
CA ASP A 188 -31.40 -15.49 -11.93
C ASP A 188 -31.62 -17.01 -12.05
N ASN A 189 -30.56 -17.78 -12.29
CA ASN A 189 -30.58 -19.23 -12.36
C ASN A 189 -30.38 -19.91 -10.98
N PHE A 190 -30.34 -19.13 -9.88
CA PHE A 190 -30.06 -19.60 -8.53
C PHE A 190 -28.66 -20.22 -8.37
N GLU A 191 -27.70 -19.78 -9.19
CA GLU A 191 -26.29 -20.11 -9.04
C GLU A 191 -25.65 -19.16 -8.03
N LEU A 192 -24.77 -19.69 -7.20
CA LEU A 192 -24.04 -18.90 -6.20
C LEU A 192 -23.10 -17.90 -6.88
N ARG A 193 -23.20 -16.62 -6.51
CA ARG A 193 -22.34 -15.53 -6.97
C ARG A 193 -21.52 -14.90 -5.84
N GLY A 194 -21.95 -15.11 -4.60
CA GLY A 194 -21.24 -14.57 -3.45
C GLY A 194 -21.89 -14.86 -2.11
N LEU A 195 -21.24 -14.39 -1.07
CA LEU A 195 -21.65 -14.44 0.31
C LEU A 195 -21.40 -13.10 0.98
N ILE A 196 -22.40 -12.53 1.66
CA ILE A 196 -22.29 -11.30 2.45
C ILE A 196 -22.48 -11.64 3.93
N THR A 197 -21.62 -11.10 4.79
CA THR A 197 -21.77 -11.29 6.24
C THR A 197 -22.05 -9.98 6.98
N VAL A 198 -22.63 -10.06 8.17
CA VAL A 198 -22.82 -8.89 9.06
C VAL A 198 -21.49 -8.20 9.34
N LYS A 199 -20.40 -8.97 9.49
CA LYS A 199 -19.04 -8.41 9.73
C LYS A 199 -18.58 -7.56 8.57
N ASP A 200 -18.85 -7.97 7.33
CA ASP A 200 -18.44 -7.22 6.13
C ASP A 200 -19.19 -5.89 6.04
N ILE A 201 -20.48 -5.89 6.37
CA ILE A 201 -21.29 -4.67 6.42
C ILE A 201 -20.80 -3.73 7.53
N GLN A 202 -20.47 -4.26 8.71
CA GLN A 202 -19.99 -3.47 9.83
C GLN A 202 -18.64 -2.82 9.51
N LYS A 203 -17.70 -3.57 8.91
CA LYS A 203 -16.40 -3.05 8.49
C LYS A 203 -16.47 -1.99 7.40
N ALA A 204 -17.40 -2.13 6.45
CA ALA A 204 -17.64 -1.07 5.47
C ALA A 204 -18.12 0.24 6.12
N THR A 205 -18.77 0.13 7.29
CA THR A 205 -19.16 1.29 8.12
C THR A 205 -18.00 1.82 8.95
N ASP A 206 -17.15 0.93 9.46
CA ASP A 206 -16.01 1.28 10.30
C ASP A 206 -14.86 1.92 9.49
N PHE A 207 -14.76 1.60 8.17
CA PHE A 207 -13.71 2.08 7.26
C PHE A 207 -14.30 2.71 5.99
N PRO A 208 -15.00 3.86 6.10
CA PRO A 208 -15.65 4.50 4.95
C PRO A 208 -14.65 5.01 3.91
N ASP A 209 -13.44 5.34 4.34
CA ASP A 209 -12.37 5.88 3.49
C ASP A 209 -11.47 4.79 2.88
N ALA A 210 -11.80 3.49 3.06
CA ALA A 210 -10.96 2.41 2.57
C ALA A 210 -10.76 2.49 1.04
N CYS A 211 -9.52 2.25 0.60
CA CYS A 211 -9.15 2.24 -0.82
C CYS A 211 -9.56 0.91 -1.45
N ARG A 212 -10.64 0.92 -2.25
CA ARG A 212 -11.26 -0.27 -2.85
C ARG A 212 -11.25 -0.23 -4.36
N ASP A 213 -11.30 -1.41 -4.98
CA ASP A 213 -11.52 -1.57 -6.41
C ASP A 213 -13.02 -1.55 -6.75
N SER A 214 -13.35 -1.71 -8.03
CA SER A 214 -14.75 -1.74 -8.50
C SER A 214 -15.56 -2.95 -8.01
N GLN A 215 -14.90 -3.96 -7.42
CA GLN A 215 -15.51 -5.13 -6.80
C GLN A 215 -15.52 -5.03 -5.26
N GLU A 216 -15.36 -3.82 -4.72
CA GLU A 216 -15.30 -3.53 -3.27
C GLU A 216 -14.17 -4.24 -2.51
N ARG A 217 -13.16 -4.81 -3.21
CA ARG A 217 -12.00 -5.43 -2.59
C ARG A 217 -10.93 -4.38 -2.31
N LEU A 218 -10.15 -4.56 -1.24
CA LEU A 218 -9.04 -3.68 -0.91
C LEU A 218 -8.02 -3.65 -2.06
N ARG A 219 -7.52 -2.45 -2.37
CA ARG A 219 -6.46 -2.29 -3.37
C ARG A 219 -5.10 -2.61 -2.79
N VAL A 220 -4.25 -3.22 -3.61
CA VAL A 220 -2.88 -3.59 -3.25
C VAL A 220 -1.96 -3.47 -4.46
N GLY A 221 -0.75 -2.98 -4.20
CA GLY A 221 0.33 -2.99 -5.17
C GLY A 221 1.41 -4.02 -4.83
N ALA A 222 2.24 -4.35 -5.81
CA ALA A 222 3.38 -5.21 -5.61
C ALA A 222 4.59 -4.74 -6.43
N ALA A 223 5.79 -4.86 -5.86
CA ALA A 223 7.03 -4.51 -6.52
C ALA A 223 7.57 -5.69 -7.32
N VAL A 224 8.16 -5.39 -8.46
CA VAL A 224 8.91 -6.32 -9.30
C VAL A 224 10.25 -5.70 -9.71
N GLY A 225 11.22 -6.54 -10.07
CA GLY A 225 12.49 -6.12 -10.64
C GLY A 225 12.51 -6.13 -12.16
N VAL A 226 13.72 -6.22 -12.71
CA VAL A 226 13.97 -6.35 -14.15
C VAL A 226 14.70 -7.65 -14.52
N GLY A 227 15.20 -8.38 -13.53
CA GLY A 227 15.98 -9.61 -13.68
C GLY A 227 15.18 -10.81 -14.17
N GLN A 228 15.85 -11.95 -14.25
CA GLN A 228 15.28 -13.22 -14.66
C GLN A 228 14.14 -13.65 -13.70
N GLY A 229 13.09 -14.31 -14.26
CA GLY A 229 11.92 -14.76 -13.49
C GLY A 229 10.90 -13.66 -13.16
N THR A 230 11.16 -12.39 -13.55
CA THR A 230 10.22 -11.30 -13.32
C THR A 230 8.92 -11.48 -14.10
N GLU A 231 8.95 -12.08 -15.29
CA GLU A 231 7.77 -12.29 -16.13
C GLU A 231 6.79 -13.25 -15.45
N GLU A 232 7.27 -14.41 -15.00
CA GLU A 232 6.47 -15.37 -14.21
C GLU A 232 5.91 -14.72 -12.93
N ARG A 233 6.72 -13.90 -12.24
CA ARG A 233 6.27 -13.17 -11.06
C ARG A 233 5.11 -12.23 -11.39
N VAL A 234 5.19 -11.48 -12.49
CA VAL A 234 4.12 -10.59 -12.95
C VAL A 234 2.85 -11.38 -13.24
N GLU A 235 2.95 -12.51 -13.95
CA GLU A 235 1.81 -13.39 -14.24
C GLU A 235 1.11 -13.86 -12.97
N LEU A 236 1.85 -14.36 -11.98
CA LEU A 236 1.32 -14.80 -10.69
C LEU A 236 0.66 -13.64 -9.89
N LEU A 237 1.22 -12.44 -9.97
CA LEU A 237 0.65 -11.26 -9.31
C LEU A 237 -0.65 -10.81 -9.98
N VAL A 238 -0.71 -10.84 -11.30
CA VAL A 238 -1.92 -10.50 -12.07
C VAL A 238 -3.02 -11.53 -11.81
N GLU A 239 -2.69 -12.83 -11.78
CA GLU A 239 -3.63 -13.89 -11.40
C GLU A 239 -4.12 -13.73 -9.96
N ALA A 240 -3.27 -13.25 -9.05
CA ALA A 240 -3.64 -12.93 -7.68
C ALA A 240 -4.55 -11.69 -7.55
N GLY A 241 -4.74 -10.92 -8.63
CA GLY A 241 -5.59 -9.73 -8.68
C GLY A 241 -4.91 -8.44 -8.21
N VAL A 242 -3.59 -8.29 -8.42
CA VAL A 242 -2.87 -7.05 -8.08
C VAL A 242 -3.45 -5.86 -8.86
N ASP A 243 -3.62 -4.71 -8.19
CA ASP A 243 -4.16 -3.49 -8.82
C ASP A 243 -3.08 -2.68 -9.53
N VAL A 244 -1.86 -2.67 -8.99
CA VAL A 244 -0.75 -1.91 -9.53
C VAL A 244 0.57 -2.63 -9.33
N ILE A 245 1.40 -2.64 -10.36
CA ILE A 245 2.76 -3.20 -10.31
C ILE A 245 3.76 -2.05 -10.32
N THR A 246 4.70 -2.07 -9.38
CA THR A 246 5.82 -1.12 -9.33
C THR A 246 7.07 -1.79 -9.86
N VAL A 247 7.59 -1.35 -11.02
CA VAL A 247 8.93 -1.70 -11.48
C VAL A 247 9.93 -0.88 -10.68
N ASP A 248 10.48 -1.50 -9.64
CA ASP A 248 11.18 -0.82 -8.53
C ASP A 248 12.67 -1.15 -8.53
N THR A 249 13.48 -0.20 -8.98
CA THR A 249 14.95 -0.28 -9.05
C THR A 249 15.63 0.95 -8.44
N ALA A 250 16.94 0.87 -8.22
CA ALA A 250 17.74 2.00 -7.77
C ALA A 250 17.85 3.10 -8.84
N HIS A 251 17.69 2.73 -10.13
CA HIS A 251 17.80 3.66 -11.25
C HIS A 251 16.74 3.34 -12.33
N GLY A 252 15.61 4.04 -12.27
CA GLY A 252 14.45 3.85 -13.16
C GLY A 252 14.68 4.29 -14.61
N HIS A 253 15.70 5.14 -14.89
CA HIS A 253 16.06 5.56 -16.25
C HIS A 253 17.03 4.60 -16.93
N SER A 254 16.92 3.32 -16.66
CA SER A 254 17.69 2.26 -17.31
C SER A 254 16.87 1.54 -18.36
N VAL A 255 17.56 1.05 -19.42
CA VAL A 255 16.91 0.33 -20.54
C VAL A 255 16.11 -0.89 -20.02
N GLY A 256 16.64 -1.59 -19.01
CA GLY A 256 15.93 -2.74 -18.41
C GLY A 256 14.59 -2.36 -17.77
N VAL A 257 14.53 -1.20 -17.11
CA VAL A 257 13.28 -0.69 -16.50
C VAL A 257 12.29 -0.26 -17.57
N LEU A 258 12.73 0.52 -18.57
CA LEU A 258 11.86 0.99 -19.66
C LEU A 258 11.27 -0.20 -20.43
N ASN A 259 12.10 -1.18 -20.76
CA ASN A 259 11.64 -2.42 -21.44
C ASN A 259 10.68 -3.22 -20.58
N ARG A 260 10.89 -3.31 -19.26
CA ARG A 260 10.00 -4.04 -18.33
C ARG A 260 8.64 -3.35 -18.22
N VAL A 261 8.60 -2.02 -18.09
CA VAL A 261 7.36 -1.25 -18.12
C VAL A 261 6.59 -1.50 -19.42
N ALA A 262 7.24 -1.35 -20.56
CA ALA A 262 6.62 -1.58 -21.87
C ALA A 262 6.14 -3.02 -22.04
N TRP A 263 6.90 -4.01 -21.54
CA TRP A 263 6.50 -5.41 -21.57
C TRP A 263 5.23 -5.67 -20.75
N ILE A 264 5.16 -5.17 -19.52
CA ILE A 264 3.96 -5.32 -18.65
C ILE A 264 2.74 -4.69 -19.33
N LYS A 265 2.86 -3.47 -19.82
CA LYS A 265 1.74 -2.77 -20.48
C LYS A 265 1.27 -3.46 -21.75
N LYS A 266 2.17 -4.11 -22.48
CA LYS A 266 1.84 -4.89 -23.69
C LYS A 266 1.07 -6.16 -23.36
N HIS A 267 1.47 -6.90 -22.31
CA HIS A 267 0.90 -8.21 -22.00
C HIS A 267 -0.30 -8.13 -21.04
N PHE A 268 -0.32 -7.12 -20.17
CA PHE A 268 -1.34 -6.90 -19.13
C PHE A 268 -1.82 -5.44 -19.16
N PRO A 269 -2.47 -4.98 -20.25
CA PRO A 269 -2.86 -3.57 -20.42
C PRO A 269 -3.81 -3.04 -19.32
N GLN A 270 -4.55 -3.94 -18.66
CA GLN A 270 -5.47 -3.62 -17.57
C GLN A 270 -4.77 -3.31 -16.24
N VAL A 271 -3.49 -3.70 -16.08
CA VAL A 271 -2.74 -3.47 -14.84
C VAL A 271 -2.08 -2.10 -14.90
N GLN A 272 -2.20 -1.33 -13.83
CA GLN A 272 -1.52 -0.05 -13.69
C GLN A 272 -0.04 -0.28 -13.36
N VAL A 273 0.86 0.50 -13.96
CA VAL A 273 2.32 0.33 -13.79
C VAL A 273 2.95 1.62 -13.29
N ILE A 274 3.70 1.51 -12.19
CA ILE A 274 4.56 2.56 -11.64
C ILE A 274 6.00 2.25 -12.02
N GLY A 275 6.70 3.19 -12.62
CA GLY A 275 8.15 3.07 -12.91
C GLY A 275 8.99 3.92 -11.95
N GLY A 276 10.13 3.39 -11.49
CA GLY A 276 11.06 4.15 -10.62
C GLY A 276 12.30 3.36 -10.18
N ASN A 277 13.24 4.02 -9.41
CA ASN A 277 13.18 5.41 -8.99
C ASN A 277 13.94 6.32 -9.96
N ILE A 278 13.46 7.54 -10.06
CA ILE A 278 14.05 8.57 -10.91
C ILE A 278 14.29 9.87 -10.13
N ALA A 279 15.01 10.82 -10.72
CA ALA A 279 15.25 12.15 -10.13
C ALA A 279 15.26 13.29 -11.17
N THR A 280 15.04 13.00 -12.45
CA THR A 280 15.10 13.96 -13.54
C THR A 280 13.84 13.95 -14.39
N GLY A 281 13.51 15.10 -15.00
CA GLY A 281 12.37 15.21 -15.91
C GLY A 281 12.50 14.34 -17.16
N GLU A 282 13.73 14.20 -17.71
CA GLU A 282 14.01 13.33 -18.85
C GLU A 282 13.65 11.86 -18.53
N ALA A 283 14.05 11.38 -17.35
CA ALA A 283 13.70 10.02 -16.89
C ALA A 283 12.18 9.83 -16.74
N GLY A 284 11.49 10.87 -16.24
CA GLY A 284 10.03 10.87 -16.16
C GLY A 284 9.36 10.71 -17.52
N LEU A 285 9.79 11.51 -18.51
CA LEU A 285 9.27 11.43 -19.88
C LEU A 285 9.55 10.07 -20.52
N ALA A 286 10.75 9.52 -20.34
CA ALA A 286 11.10 8.18 -20.86
C ALA A 286 10.21 7.07 -20.28
N LEU A 287 9.88 7.11 -18.98
CA LEU A 287 8.95 6.17 -18.35
C LEU A 287 7.52 6.33 -18.88
N VAL A 288 7.07 7.56 -19.10
CA VAL A 288 5.75 7.83 -19.70
C VAL A 288 5.67 7.28 -21.13
N GLU A 289 6.72 7.47 -21.93
CA GLU A 289 6.81 6.92 -23.29
C GLU A 289 6.82 5.39 -23.28
N ALA A 290 7.45 4.77 -22.28
CA ALA A 290 7.40 3.32 -22.07
C ALA A 290 6.02 2.81 -21.60
N GLY A 291 5.07 3.70 -21.27
CA GLY A 291 3.70 3.37 -20.89
C GLY A 291 3.43 3.37 -19.38
N ALA A 292 4.31 3.93 -18.54
CA ALA A 292 4.06 4.03 -17.11
C ALA A 292 2.82 4.88 -16.79
N ASP A 293 2.00 4.43 -15.85
CA ASP A 293 0.78 5.07 -15.37
C ASP A 293 1.04 6.01 -14.18
N ALA A 294 2.19 5.88 -13.55
CA ALA A 294 2.76 6.82 -12.57
C ALA A 294 4.27 6.66 -12.53
N VAL A 295 4.97 7.67 -12.00
CA VAL A 295 6.42 7.63 -11.79
C VAL A 295 6.78 7.85 -10.33
N LYS A 296 7.83 7.17 -9.86
CA LYS A 296 8.29 7.22 -8.48
C LYS A 296 9.66 7.91 -8.39
N VAL A 297 9.72 9.01 -7.62
CA VAL A 297 10.85 9.93 -7.55
C VAL A 297 11.57 9.83 -6.22
N GLY A 298 12.89 9.57 -6.26
CA GLY A 298 13.74 9.53 -5.08
C GLY A 298 15.00 8.70 -5.29
N ILE A 299 16.13 9.35 -5.52
CA ILE A 299 17.45 8.72 -5.59
C ILE A 299 18.25 9.13 -4.36
N GLY A 300 18.38 8.19 -3.42
CA GLY A 300 19.16 8.33 -2.20
C GLY A 300 18.60 9.19 -1.06
N PRO A 301 17.30 9.58 -0.97
CA PRO A 301 16.81 10.39 0.14
C PRO A 301 16.48 9.56 1.40
N GLY A 302 16.36 8.25 1.31
CA GLY A 302 15.96 7.39 2.43
C GLY A 302 16.98 7.41 3.57
N SER A 303 16.52 7.35 4.83
CA SER A 303 17.37 7.41 6.04
C SER A 303 18.39 6.26 6.15
N ILE A 304 18.12 5.14 5.48
CA ILE A 304 18.97 3.93 5.45
C ILE A 304 19.69 3.75 4.11
N CYS A 305 19.54 4.72 3.18
CA CYS A 305 20.17 4.69 1.86
C CYS A 305 21.53 5.37 1.90
N THR A 306 22.54 4.75 1.32
CA THR A 306 23.91 5.29 1.21
C THR A 306 24.35 5.56 -0.23
N THR A 307 23.43 5.43 -1.22
CA THR A 307 23.74 5.65 -2.65
C THR A 307 24.44 6.96 -2.91
N ARG A 308 23.99 8.07 -2.31
CA ARG A 308 24.62 9.39 -2.49
C ARG A 308 26.06 9.46 -2.00
N ILE A 309 26.41 8.66 -1.01
CA ILE A 309 27.77 8.62 -0.43
C ILE A 309 28.62 7.58 -1.15
N VAL A 310 28.07 6.38 -1.39
CA VAL A 310 28.83 5.25 -1.98
C VAL A 310 29.00 5.43 -3.49
N ALA A 311 27.93 5.80 -4.20
CA ALA A 311 27.95 5.98 -5.65
C ALA A 311 28.13 7.46 -6.07
N GLY A 312 27.96 8.43 -5.16
CA GLY A 312 28.04 9.85 -5.46
C GLY A 312 26.90 10.39 -6.34
N VAL A 313 25.77 9.66 -6.42
CA VAL A 313 24.64 9.95 -7.30
C VAL A 313 23.39 10.25 -6.50
N GLY A 314 22.64 11.27 -6.90
CA GLY A 314 21.35 11.63 -6.30
C GLY A 314 21.00 13.10 -6.53
N VAL A 315 19.74 13.44 -6.25
CA VAL A 315 19.22 14.81 -6.27
C VAL A 315 18.42 15.03 -4.98
N PRO A 316 18.61 16.15 -4.25
CA PRO A 316 17.79 16.52 -3.11
C PRO A 316 16.29 16.50 -3.44
N GLN A 317 15.46 16.00 -2.50
CA GLN A 317 14.15 15.46 -2.83
C GLN A 317 13.13 16.49 -3.33
N VAL A 318 13.13 17.72 -2.79
CA VAL A 318 12.21 18.77 -3.24
C VAL A 318 12.52 19.13 -4.70
N THR A 319 13.78 19.36 -5.02
CA THR A 319 14.22 19.65 -6.40
C THR A 319 13.97 18.48 -7.35
N ALA A 320 14.20 17.23 -6.91
CA ALA A 320 13.94 16.06 -7.75
C ALA A 320 12.47 15.97 -8.14
N VAL A 321 11.56 16.18 -7.17
CA VAL A 321 10.12 16.15 -7.43
C VAL A 321 9.68 17.30 -8.34
N ASP A 322 10.12 18.52 -8.08
CA ASP A 322 9.80 19.70 -8.88
C ASP A 322 10.25 19.52 -10.35
N ASN A 323 11.47 19.04 -10.59
CA ASN A 323 11.98 18.75 -11.93
C ASN A 323 11.10 17.76 -12.71
N VAL A 324 10.69 16.65 -12.04
CA VAL A 324 9.87 15.62 -12.67
C VAL A 324 8.45 16.12 -12.90
N VAL A 325 7.85 16.78 -11.91
CA VAL A 325 6.49 17.34 -12.02
C VAL A 325 6.40 18.36 -13.15
N THR A 326 7.40 19.26 -13.24
CA THR A 326 7.46 20.27 -14.30
C THR A 326 7.54 19.62 -15.69
N ALA A 327 8.37 18.59 -15.85
CA ALA A 327 8.50 17.88 -17.13
C ALA A 327 7.20 17.12 -17.50
N LEU A 328 6.48 16.58 -16.51
CA LEU A 328 5.28 15.79 -16.73
C LEU A 328 3.96 16.57 -16.72
N ALA A 329 3.99 17.90 -16.59
CA ALA A 329 2.79 18.75 -16.40
C ALA A 329 1.68 18.55 -17.43
N ARG A 330 2.03 18.10 -18.65
CA ARG A 330 1.08 17.90 -19.76
C ARG A 330 0.74 16.43 -20.03
N THR A 331 1.28 15.49 -19.28
CA THR A 331 1.12 14.05 -19.54
C THR A 331 -0.06 13.42 -18.80
N GLY A 332 -0.55 14.07 -17.74
CA GLY A 332 -1.56 13.52 -16.84
C GLY A 332 -1.04 12.35 -15.98
N VAL A 333 0.27 12.08 -15.96
CA VAL A 333 0.88 11.01 -15.18
C VAL A 333 1.21 11.51 -13.78
N PRO A 334 0.66 10.88 -12.71
CA PRO A 334 0.97 11.25 -11.34
C PRO A 334 2.42 10.97 -10.93
N VAL A 335 2.89 11.78 -9.99
CA VAL A 335 4.23 11.66 -9.39
C VAL A 335 4.12 11.23 -7.94
N ILE A 336 4.85 10.19 -7.56
CA ILE A 336 4.98 9.65 -6.20
C ILE A 336 6.34 10.04 -5.65
N ALA A 337 6.37 10.78 -4.53
CA ALA A 337 7.64 11.12 -3.87
C ALA A 337 8.04 10.01 -2.88
N ASP A 338 9.20 9.40 -3.09
CA ASP A 338 9.67 8.25 -2.31
C ASP A 338 10.93 8.58 -1.51
N GLY A 339 10.80 8.49 -0.18
CA GLY A 339 11.90 8.58 0.77
C GLY A 339 12.21 10.00 1.30
N GLY A 340 13.01 10.04 2.38
CA GLY A 340 13.44 11.26 3.05
C GLY A 340 12.43 11.90 4.00
N LEU A 341 11.22 11.34 4.11
CA LEU A 341 10.13 11.87 4.93
C LEU A 341 10.31 11.48 6.41
N ARG A 342 10.37 12.46 7.29
CA ARG A 342 10.53 12.29 8.75
C ARG A 342 9.33 12.80 9.53
N TYR A 343 8.67 13.83 9.01
CA TYR A 343 7.55 14.53 9.63
C TYR A 343 6.39 14.73 8.64
N SER A 344 5.20 14.99 9.16
CA SER A 344 4.04 15.37 8.33
C SER A 344 4.27 16.65 7.53
N GLY A 345 5.09 17.58 8.05
CA GLY A 345 5.51 18.78 7.34
C GLY A 345 6.30 18.50 6.06
N ASP A 346 7.12 17.43 6.05
CA ASP A 346 7.85 17.02 4.83
C ASP A 346 6.88 16.53 3.76
N ILE A 347 5.82 15.82 4.15
CA ILE A 347 4.75 15.38 3.24
C ILE A 347 4.03 16.59 2.64
N ALA A 348 3.67 17.58 3.46
CA ALA A 348 3.04 18.80 3.00
C ALA A 348 3.92 19.57 1.99
N LYS A 349 5.22 19.67 2.28
CA LYS A 349 6.22 20.34 1.39
C LYS A 349 6.31 19.61 0.04
N VAL A 350 6.40 18.28 0.03
CA VAL A 350 6.58 17.56 -1.24
C VAL A 350 5.31 17.52 -2.07
N ILE A 351 4.13 17.52 -1.43
CA ILE A 351 2.85 17.71 -2.15
C ILE A 351 2.82 19.12 -2.77
N ALA A 352 3.20 20.16 -2.03
CA ALA A 352 3.29 21.51 -2.56
C ALA A 352 4.32 21.65 -3.69
N ALA A 353 5.38 20.83 -3.70
CA ALA A 353 6.30 20.70 -4.83
C ALA A 353 5.71 19.96 -6.03
N GLY A 354 4.46 19.48 -5.94
CA GLY A 354 3.69 18.92 -7.04
C GLY A 354 3.46 17.40 -6.97
N ALA A 355 4.01 16.67 -5.99
CA ALA A 355 3.73 15.24 -5.83
C ALA A 355 2.25 14.96 -5.56
N HIS A 356 1.73 13.87 -6.12
CA HIS A 356 0.34 13.44 -5.90
C HIS A 356 0.22 12.60 -4.64
N SER A 357 1.19 11.74 -4.38
CA SER A 357 1.25 10.89 -3.20
C SER A 357 2.70 10.71 -2.74
N VAL A 358 2.87 10.13 -1.56
CA VAL A 358 4.19 9.91 -0.95
C VAL A 358 4.36 8.44 -0.57
N MET A 359 5.55 7.88 -0.81
CA MET A 359 5.91 6.55 -0.36
C MET A 359 6.74 6.63 0.92
N ILE A 360 6.35 5.85 1.92
CA ILE A 360 6.89 5.91 3.28
C ILE A 360 7.45 4.53 3.69
N GLY A 361 8.72 4.51 4.11
CA GLY A 361 9.39 3.34 4.69
C GLY A 361 9.55 3.47 6.20
N GLY A 362 10.53 4.25 6.67
CA GLY A 362 10.96 4.31 8.06
C GLY A 362 9.87 4.69 9.07
N LEU A 363 8.93 5.57 8.70
CA LEU A 363 7.82 5.92 9.60
C LEU A 363 6.85 4.74 9.84
N PHE A 364 6.73 3.81 8.89
CA PHE A 364 5.85 2.64 9.00
C PHE A 364 6.57 1.37 9.48
N ALA A 365 7.89 1.27 9.32
CA ALA A 365 8.68 0.09 9.72
C ALA A 365 8.55 -0.25 11.22
N GLY A 366 8.30 0.75 12.09
CA GLY A 366 8.14 0.55 13.53
C GLY A 366 6.73 0.16 13.99
N THR A 367 5.78 -0.08 13.08
CA THR A 367 4.38 -0.35 13.42
C THR A 367 4.10 -1.84 13.68
N ASP A 368 2.98 -2.14 14.33
CA ASP A 368 2.53 -3.51 14.62
C ASP A 368 2.35 -4.35 13.36
N GLU A 369 1.90 -3.72 12.29
CA GLU A 369 1.53 -4.38 11.04
C GLU A 369 2.72 -4.62 10.11
N SER A 370 3.86 -3.94 10.32
CA SER A 370 5.10 -4.20 9.58
C SER A 370 5.69 -5.57 9.93
N PRO A 371 6.46 -6.21 9.03
CA PRO A 371 7.17 -7.45 9.31
C PRO A 371 8.18 -7.33 10.47
N GLY A 372 8.54 -8.48 11.04
CA GLY A 372 9.52 -8.58 12.12
C GLY A 372 8.93 -8.40 13.52
N GLU A 373 9.70 -8.85 14.51
CA GLU A 373 9.33 -8.82 15.91
C GLU A 373 9.80 -7.53 16.60
N VAL A 374 9.18 -7.22 17.75
CA VAL A 374 9.60 -6.11 18.59
C VAL A 374 10.82 -6.55 19.43
N GLU A 375 11.91 -5.80 19.32
CA GLU A 375 13.15 -6.00 20.04
C GLU A 375 13.29 -4.98 21.18
N ILE A 376 13.77 -5.42 22.34
CA ILE A 376 14.09 -4.51 23.46
C ILE A 376 15.58 -4.18 23.42
N TYR A 377 15.88 -2.89 23.35
CA TYR A 377 17.26 -2.39 23.42
C TYR A 377 17.34 -1.17 24.32
N GLN A 378 18.25 -1.22 25.30
CA GLN A 378 18.42 -0.15 26.30
C GLN A 378 17.10 0.29 26.97
N GLY A 379 16.21 -0.68 27.28
CA GLY A 379 14.93 -0.44 27.93
C GLY A 379 13.83 0.18 27.04
N ARG A 380 14.07 0.27 25.73
CA ARG A 380 13.09 0.76 24.76
C ARG A 380 12.80 -0.30 23.71
N SER A 381 11.58 -0.25 23.15
CA SER A 381 11.13 -1.17 22.10
C SER A 381 11.47 -0.62 20.71
N TYR A 382 11.98 -1.49 19.85
CA TYR A 382 12.39 -1.21 18.46
C TYR A 382 11.90 -2.30 17.52
N LYS A 383 11.91 -2.01 16.22
CA LYS A 383 11.80 -3.00 15.14
C LYS A 383 12.96 -2.84 14.18
N SER A 384 13.37 -3.95 13.57
CA SER A 384 14.38 -3.96 12.52
C SER A 384 13.92 -3.14 11.32
N TYR A 385 14.83 -2.36 10.74
CA TYR A 385 14.61 -1.60 9.53
C TYR A 385 15.87 -1.58 8.70
N ARG A 386 15.80 -2.05 7.43
CA ARG A 386 16.96 -2.13 6.56
C ARG A 386 16.70 -1.60 5.16
N GLY A 387 17.76 -1.06 4.56
CA GLY A 387 17.74 -0.68 3.15
C GLY A 387 17.73 -1.89 2.25
N MET A 388 17.02 -1.81 1.12
CA MET A 388 17.04 -2.87 0.11
C MET A 388 18.43 -3.06 -0.52
N GLY A 389 19.31 -2.06 -0.43
CA GLY A 389 20.73 -2.13 -0.81
C GLY A 389 21.67 -2.55 0.33
N SER A 390 21.16 -3.00 1.48
CA SER A 390 22.00 -3.57 2.56
C SER A 390 22.47 -4.98 2.21
N LEU A 391 23.56 -5.41 2.82
CA LEU A 391 24.11 -6.76 2.57
C LEU A 391 23.09 -7.84 2.88
N GLY A 392 22.38 -7.77 4.02
CA GLY A 392 21.37 -8.74 4.39
C GLY A 392 20.17 -8.78 3.45
N ALA A 393 19.78 -7.64 2.88
CA ALA A 393 18.70 -7.60 1.89
C ALA A 393 19.13 -8.15 0.52
N MET A 394 20.37 -7.87 0.08
CA MET A 394 20.89 -8.32 -1.21
C MET A 394 21.34 -9.78 -1.21
N ALA A 395 21.92 -10.28 -0.11
CA ALA A 395 22.53 -11.60 -0.03
C ALA A 395 21.52 -12.77 0.10
N GLY A 396 20.24 -12.50 0.30
CA GLY A 396 19.16 -13.50 0.38
C GLY A 396 19.03 -14.31 -0.92
N GLN A 397 18.43 -15.50 -0.86
CA GLN A 397 18.17 -16.35 -2.02
C GLN A 397 17.23 -15.65 -3.03
N GLN A 398 16.30 -14.87 -2.53
CA GLN A 398 15.40 -13.99 -3.27
C GLN A 398 15.73 -12.52 -3.01
N GLY A 399 17.03 -12.22 -2.87
CA GLY A 399 17.53 -10.91 -2.46
C GLY A 399 17.30 -9.81 -3.50
N SER A 400 17.56 -8.58 -3.06
CA SER A 400 17.34 -7.36 -3.85
C SER A 400 18.57 -6.92 -4.65
N SER A 401 19.54 -7.81 -4.90
CA SER A 401 20.76 -7.47 -5.65
C SER A 401 20.47 -6.99 -7.09
N ASP A 402 19.42 -7.50 -7.74
CA ASP A 402 18.95 -7.06 -9.05
C ASP A 402 18.48 -5.59 -9.07
N ARG A 403 17.96 -5.09 -7.94
CA ARG A 403 17.58 -3.67 -7.77
C ARG A 403 18.78 -2.73 -7.95
N TYR A 404 19.98 -3.22 -7.63
CA TYR A 404 21.24 -2.49 -7.66
C TYR A 404 22.17 -2.98 -8.79
N PHE A 405 21.64 -3.72 -9.77
CA PHE A 405 22.38 -4.27 -10.90
C PHE A 405 23.55 -5.19 -10.51
N GLN A 406 23.40 -5.92 -9.37
CA GLN A 406 24.43 -6.81 -8.81
C GLN A 406 23.99 -8.27 -8.74
N GLU A 407 23.00 -8.68 -9.54
CA GLU A 407 22.44 -10.04 -9.51
C GLU A 407 23.44 -11.15 -9.83
N GLU A 408 24.41 -10.88 -10.71
CA GLU A 408 25.50 -11.83 -11.08
C GLU A 408 26.71 -11.73 -10.13
N THR A 409 26.71 -10.80 -9.17
CA THR A 409 27.82 -10.57 -8.27
C THR A 409 27.83 -11.60 -7.14
N LYS A 410 29.00 -12.23 -6.89
CA LYS A 410 29.16 -13.12 -5.74
C LYS A 410 28.88 -12.38 -4.43
N LYS A 411 28.27 -13.08 -3.46
CA LYS A 411 27.85 -12.49 -2.17
C LYS A 411 28.97 -11.75 -1.41
N ASP A 412 30.19 -12.24 -1.49
CA ASP A 412 31.38 -11.67 -0.87
C ASP A 412 31.93 -10.41 -1.59
N LYS A 413 31.39 -10.11 -2.77
CA LYS A 413 31.78 -8.96 -3.59
C LYS A 413 30.66 -7.93 -3.78
N LEU A 414 29.54 -8.10 -3.12
CA LEU A 414 28.44 -7.13 -3.16
C LEU A 414 28.89 -5.79 -2.59
N VAL A 415 28.53 -4.70 -3.25
CA VAL A 415 28.74 -3.33 -2.80
C VAL A 415 27.44 -2.77 -2.25
N PRO A 416 27.30 -2.63 -0.92
CA PRO A 416 26.05 -2.15 -0.34
C PRO A 416 25.84 -0.65 -0.57
N GLU A 417 24.61 -0.29 -0.92
CA GLU A 417 24.11 1.08 -1.00
C GLU A 417 23.03 1.37 0.06
N GLY A 418 23.05 0.65 1.15
CA GLY A 418 22.14 0.78 2.28
C GLY A 418 22.67 0.11 3.53
N ILE A 419 22.11 0.48 4.66
CA ILE A 419 22.46 -0.06 5.98
C ILE A 419 21.32 -0.88 6.57
N GLU A 420 21.67 -1.66 7.59
CA GLU A 420 20.73 -2.33 8.49
C GLU A 420 20.72 -1.59 9.84
N GLY A 421 19.53 -1.33 10.35
CA GLY A 421 19.34 -0.59 11.57
C GLY A 421 18.04 -0.97 12.26
N ARG A 422 17.63 -0.14 13.20
CA ARG A 422 16.37 -0.27 13.92
C ARG A 422 15.66 1.07 14.02
N VAL A 423 14.33 1.02 14.08
CA VAL A 423 13.49 2.19 14.33
C VAL A 423 12.68 2.01 15.60
N PRO A 424 12.34 3.06 16.32
CA PRO A 424 11.50 2.97 17.50
C PRO A 424 10.15 2.31 17.15
N TYR A 425 9.71 1.40 18.02
CA TYR A 425 8.36 0.83 17.94
C TYR A 425 7.30 1.91 18.19
N LYS A 426 6.22 1.91 17.40
CA LYS A 426 5.21 2.97 17.36
C LYS A 426 3.78 2.50 17.63
N GLY A 427 3.59 1.19 17.87
CA GLY A 427 2.24 0.61 18.01
C GLY A 427 1.49 0.53 16.68
N PRO A 428 0.14 0.52 16.71
CA PRO A 428 -0.69 0.36 15.51
C PRO A 428 -0.44 1.44 14.45
N LEU A 429 -0.41 1.02 13.17
CA LEU A 429 -0.21 1.87 12.00
C LEU A 429 -1.19 3.05 11.95
N ILE A 430 -2.45 2.82 12.31
CA ILE A 430 -3.48 3.85 12.27
C ILE A 430 -3.14 5.08 13.12
N ASN A 431 -2.44 4.89 14.24
CA ASN A 431 -1.99 6.00 15.09
C ASN A 431 -0.96 6.88 14.37
N VAL A 432 -0.03 6.25 13.64
CA VAL A 432 0.97 6.98 12.84
C VAL A 432 0.28 7.72 11.68
N ILE A 433 -0.61 7.05 10.95
CA ILE A 433 -1.39 7.67 9.86
C ILE A 433 -2.18 8.87 10.37
N THR A 434 -2.87 8.75 11.51
CA THR A 434 -3.66 9.85 12.10
C THR A 434 -2.79 11.09 12.36
N GLN A 435 -1.57 10.92 12.87
CA GLN A 435 -0.66 12.05 13.11
C GLN A 435 -0.18 12.67 11.79
N LEU A 436 0.17 11.85 10.79
CA LEU A 436 0.62 12.34 9.48
C LEU A 436 -0.50 13.11 8.76
N ILE A 437 -1.69 12.54 8.72
CA ILE A 437 -2.87 13.17 8.10
C ILE A 437 -3.27 14.45 8.84
N GLY A 438 -3.25 14.43 10.17
CA GLY A 438 -3.50 15.63 10.97
C GLY A 438 -2.55 16.78 10.64
N GLY A 439 -1.26 16.49 10.47
CA GLY A 439 -0.27 17.49 10.07
C GLY A 439 -0.47 18.02 8.65
N ILE A 440 -0.84 17.16 7.67
CA ILE A 440 -1.17 17.59 6.32
C ILE A 440 -2.40 18.51 6.33
N ARG A 441 -3.47 18.12 7.03
CA ARG A 441 -4.68 18.93 7.20
C ARG A 441 -4.39 20.32 7.81
N SER A 442 -3.51 20.36 8.83
CA SER A 442 -3.06 21.62 9.43
C SER A 442 -2.33 22.49 8.43
N SER A 443 -1.41 21.91 7.63
CA SER A 443 -0.69 22.65 6.59
C SER A 443 -1.64 23.22 5.53
N MET A 444 -2.64 22.44 5.09
CA MET A 444 -3.67 22.90 4.16
C MET A 444 -4.50 24.05 4.73
N GLY A 445 -4.83 24.00 6.03
CA GLY A 445 -5.48 25.10 6.75
C GLY A 445 -4.62 26.37 6.75
N TYR A 446 -3.32 26.28 7.04
CA TYR A 446 -2.41 27.43 7.02
C TYR A 446 -2.20 28.02 5.62
N THR A 447 -2.26 27.20 4.57
CA THR A 447 -2.03 27.64 3.18
C THR A 447 -3.33 27.97 2.41
N GLY A 448 -4.49 27.79 3.04
CA GLY A 448 -5.81 28.08 2.44
C GLY A 448 -6.18 27.13 1.32
N CYS A 449 -5.73 25.85 1.38
CA CYS A 449 -5.96 24.83 0.37
C CYS A 449 -7.04 23.86 0.84
N GLY A 450 -8.20 23.81 0.16
CA GLY A 450 -9.30 22.88 0.47
C GLY A 450 -9.07 21.47 -0.07
N THR A 451 -8.22 21.32 -1.09
CA THR A 451 -7.92 20.06 -1.77
C THR A 451 -6.41 19.86 -1.96
N LEU A 452 -5.97 18.60 -2.16
CA LEU A 452 -4.56 18.33 -2.50
C LEU A 452 -4.18 18.90 -3.89
N HIS A 453 -5.13 19.07 -4.80
CA HIS A 453 -4.87 19.74 -6.07
C HIS A 453 -4.49 21.22 -5.84
N GLU A 454 -5.22 21.91 -4.98
CA GLU A 454 -4.86 23.29 -4.59
C GLU A 454 -3.53 23.34 -3.86
N MET A 455 -3.25 22.35 -2.99
CA MET A 455 -1.97 22.24 -2.28
C MET A 455 -0.77 22.06 -3.23
N ARG A 456 -0.95 21.46 -4.40
CA ARG A 456 0.09 21.31 -5.43
C ARG A 456 0.29 22.57 -6.28
N THR A 457 -0.64 23.51 -6.25
CA THR A 457 -0.65 24.62 -7.24
C THR A 457 -0.62 26.02 -6.64
N LYS A 458 -1.04 26.20 -5.38
CA LYS A 458 -1.18 27.51 -4.74
C LYS A 458 -0.05 27.92 -3.80
N PRO A 459 0.47 27.04 -2.93
CA PRO A 459 1.43 27.43 -1.91
C PRO A 459 2.74 27.96 -2.49
N LEU A 460 3.31 28.92 -1.79
CA LEU A 460 4.64 29.47 -2.08
C LEU A 460 5.65 28.91 -1.09
N PHE A 461 6.86 28.68 -1.57
CA PHE A 461 8.00 28.31 -0.74
C PHE A 461 8.86 29.52 -0.41
N VAL A 462 9.45 29.49 0.79
CA VAL A 462 10.58 30.32 1.18
C VAL A 462 11.77 29.43 1.49
N ARG A 463 12.94 29.84 1.07
CA ARG A 463 14.20 29.14 1.41
C ARG A 463 14.60 29.49 2.84
N VAL A 464 15.09 28.52 3.57
CA VAL A 464 15.46 28.63 4.98
C VAL A 464 16.96 28.41 5.15
N THR A 465 17.59 29.25 5.97
CA THR A 465 18.98 29.06 6.35
C THR A 465 19.13 28.00 7.44
N ASN A 466 20.33 27.50 7.67
CA ASN A 466 20.60 26.59 8.79
C ASN A 466 20.22 27.19 10.17
N ALA A 467 20.27 28.53 10.31
CA ALA A 467 19.81 29.22 11.53
C ALA A 467 18.29 29.18 11.66
N GLY A 468 17.57 29.45 10.55
CA GLY A 468 16.09 29.34 10.53
C GLY A 468 15.61 27.91 10.71
N MET A 469 16.34 26.91 10.22
CA MET A 469 16.00 25.50 10.46
C MET A 469 16.17 25.13 11.95
N ARG A 470 17.22 25.60 12.61
CA ARG A 470 17.37 25.41 14.06
C ARG A 470 16.29 26.11 14.87
N GLU A 471 15.86 27.31 14.46
CA GLU A 471 14.71 28.02 15.04
C GLU A 471 13.40 27.22 14.88
N SER A 472 13.24 26.49 13.79
CA SER A 472 12.04 25.68 13.53
C SER A 472 11.90 24.47 14.43
N HIS A 473 12.98 23.98 15.01
CA HIS A 473 12.95 22.92 16.03
C HIS A 473 12.78 23.50 17.44
N VAL A 474 12.27 22.67 18.34
CA VAL A 474 12.20 23.00 19.78
C VAL A 474 13.60 23.38 20.27
N HIS A 475 13.75 24.58 20.86
CA HIS A 475 14.99 25.12 21.38
C HIS A 475 14.75 25.82 22.73
N ASP A 476 15.79 26.01 23.51
CA ASP A 476 15.81 26.70 24.82
C ASP A 476 14.84 26.13 25.87
N VAL A 477 14.36 24.89 25.68
CA VAL A 477 13.51 24.17 26.63
C VAL A 477 13.90 22.69 26.70
N GLN A 478 13.65 22.07 27.86
CA GLN A 478 13.79 20.63 28.03
C GLN A 478 12.43 19.97 27.82
N ILE A 479 12.36 18.99 26.90
CA ILE A 479 11.14 18.21 26.66
C ILE A 479 10.91 17.30 27.87
N THR A 480 9.80 17.50 28.58
CA THR A 480 9.40 16.67 29.72
C THR A 480 8.38 15.59 29.33
N LYS A 481 7.68 15.79 28.20
CA LYS A 481 6.73 14.84 27.62
C LYS A 481 6.85 14.89 26.11
N GLU A 482 7.20 13.76 25.51
CA GLU A 482 7.31 13.63 24.05
C GLU A 482 5.94 13.81 23.40
N ALA A 483 5.91 14.55 22.26
CA ALA A 483 4.74 14.60 21.39
C ALA A 483 4.74 13.37 20.46
N PRO A 484 3.57 12.81 20.10
CA PRO A 484 3.49 11.62 19.28
C PRO A 484 4.01 11.83 17.85
N ASN A 485 4.04 13.07 17.38
CA ASN A 485 4.41 13.49 16.02
C ASN A 485 5.72 14.28 15.93
N TYR A 486 6.43 14.46 17.05
CA TYR A 486 7.70 15.17 17.09
C TYR A 486 8.71 14.42 17.98
N ARG A 487 9.86 14.11 17.39
CA ARG A 487 11.03 13.59 18.11
C ARG A 487 12.26 14.34 17.61
N ARG A 488 13.15 14.66 18.51
CA ARG A 488 14.48 15.16 18.19
C ARG A 488 15.43 13.96 18.29
N ASP A 489 16.11 13.61 17.19
CA ASP A 489 17.15 12.57 17.16
C ASP A 489 18.39 13.02 17.92
#